data_1e55f4a4a8151149b932f9c2017956fd
#
_entry.id   1e55f4a4a8151149b932f9c2017956fd
#
_cell.length_a   1.000
_cell.length_b   1.000
_cell.length_c   1.000
_cell.angle_alpha   90.00
_cell.angle_beta   90.00
_cell.angle_gamma   90.00
#
_symmetry.space_group_name_H-M   'P 1'
#
loop_
_entity.id
_entity.type
_entity.pdbx_description
1 polymer ?
#
loop_
_entity_poly.entity_id
_entity_poly.type
_entity_poly.pdbx_seq_one_letter_code
_entity_poly.pdbx_strand_id
1 'polypeptide(L)'
;SSILLSKLLKPKTGFLSGKKSLLSKRPIKDVHPKTPVRTRFAPSPTGLLHMGSLRTALYNYLLARNTGGQFLLRLEDTDQKRLVPGAEQNIYDSLKWCGIEYDEGPGVNEDKFGPYRQSDRTEIYQHYIKQLLNSGHAYRCFCSKERLDGLRSSAQQLQPPTTASYDRYCTELTEDEIAENLEKGVPCTVRLKAPKKYPPFEDLLHGQLDMQIQINM
;
A
#
# COMPACT_ATOMS: atom_id res chain seq x y z
N SER A 1 -13.04 18.03 -37.95
CA SER A 1 -12.95 16.55 -37.87
C SER A 1 -13.88 15.90 -36.82
N SER A 2 -15.00 16.54 -36.47
CA SER A 2 -15.93 16.00 -35.44
C SER A 2 -17.03 15.07 -35.98
N ILE A 3 -16.97 14.65 -37.22
CA ILE A 3 -18.03 13.85 -37.89
C ILE A 3 -17.74 12.34 -37.86
N LEU A 4 -16.53 11.93 -37.49
CA LEU A 4 -16.16 10.50 -37.48
C LEU A 4 -16.50 9.77 -36.16
N LEU A 5 -16.69 10.47 -35.06
CA LEU A 5 -17.01 9.82 -33.77
C LEU A 5 -18.50 9.47 -33.61
N SER A 6 -19.41 10.12 -34.35
CA SER A 6 -20.84 9.86 -34.23
C SER A 6 -21.36 8.61 -34.95
N LYS A 7 -20.51 7.99 -35.81
CA LYS A 7 -20.88 6.78 -36.54
C LYS A 7 -20.51 5.46 -35.85
N LEU A 8 -19.72 5.50 -34.77
CA LEU A 8 -19.26 4.31 -34.04
C LEU A 8 -20.15 3.91 -32.83
N LEU A 9 -21.14 4.72 -32.50
CA LEU A 9 -22.00 4.49 -31.32
C LEU A 9 -23.45 4.13 -31.64
N LYS A 10 -23.72 3.51 -32.80
CA LYS A 10 -25.04 2.92 -33.01
C LYS A 10 -25.07 1.47 -32.51
N PRO A 11 -25.87 1.14 -31.47
CA PRO A 11 -26.02 -0.24 -31.03
C PRO A 11 -26.66 -1.05 -32.16
N LYS A 12 -25.99 -2.10 -32.62
CA LYS A 12 -26.61 -3.12 -33.46
C LYS A 12 -27.62 -3.88 -32.62
N THR A 13 -28.89 -3.53 -32.74
CA THR A 13 -30.00 -4.34 -32.25
C THR A 13 -30.14 -5.54 -33.18
N GLY A 14 -29.86 -6.73 -32.69
CA GLY A 14 -30.14 -7.94 -33.43
C GLY A 14 -29.57 -9.19 -32.78
N PHE A 15 -30.44 -9.96 -32.15
CA PHE A 15 -30.32 -11.39 -31.91
C PHE A 15 -29.36 -11.90 -30.82
N LEU A 16 -29.91 -12.08 -29.62
CA LEU A 16 -29.66 -13.26 -28.78
C LEU A 16 -30.85 -13.44 -27.83
N SER A 17 -31.87 -14.13 -28.32
CA SER A 17 -32.89 -14.77 -27.49
C SER A 17 -32.27 -15.94 -26.73
N GLY A 18 -32.45 -15.96 -25.41
CA GLY A 18 -32.44 -17.19 -24.65
C GLY A 18 -31.11 -17.57 -23.98
N LYS A 19 -30.86 -16.99 -22.81
CA LYS A 19 -30.52 -17.70 -21.57
C LYS A 19 -30.50 -16.64 -20.46
N LYS A 20 -31.54 -16.59 -19.64
CA LYS A 20 -31.51 -15.83 -18.38
C LYS A 20 -30.39 -16.44 -17.56
N SER A 21 -29.24 -15.75 -17.49
CA SER A 21 -28.20 -16.08 -16.55
C SER A 21 -28.77 -15.85 -15.14
N LEU A 22 -28.82 -16.89 -14.37
CA LEU A 22 -29.08 -16.89 -12.93
C LEU A 22 -27.89 -16.27 -12.19
N LEU A 23 -27.41 -15.10 -12.63
CA LEU A 23 -26.64 -14.22 -11.79
C LEU A 23 -27.65 -13.64 -10.79
N SER A 24 -27.69 -14.22 -9.61
CA SER A 24 -28.40 -13.69 -8.47
C SER A 24 -28.05 -12.20 -8.40
N LYS A 25 -29.04 -11.33 -8.67
CA LYS A 25 -28.92 -9.89 -8.46
C LYS A 25 -28.86 -9.67 -6.95
N ARG A 26 -27.71 -9.91 -6.33
CA ARG A 26 -27.47 -9.32 -5.02
C ARG A 26 -27.60 -7.81 -5.23
N PRO A 27 -28.44 -7.10 -4.47
CA PRO A 27 -28.49 -5.66 -4.57
C PRO A 27 -27.06 -5.16 -4.36
N ILE A 28 -26.52 -4.44 -5.35
CA ILE A 28 -25.23 -3.78 -5.20
C ILE A 28 -25.45 -2.79 -4.06
N LYS A 29 -24.89 -3.10 -2.89
CA LYS A 29 -24.92 -2.17 -1.75
C LYS A 29 -24.21 -0.90 -2.24
N ASP A 30 -24.86 0.25 -2.12
CA ASP A 30 -24.22 1.52 -2.41
C ASP A 30 -23.11 1.75 -1.38
N VAL A 31 -21.89 1.49 -1.79
CA VAL A 31 -20.67 1.63 -0.97
C VAL A 31 -19.97 2.97 -1.21
N HIS A 32 -20.56 3.85 -1.99
CA HIS A 32 -19.95 5.14 -2.31
C HIS A 32 -19.95 6.07 -1.09
N PRO A 33 -18.77 6.60 -0.70
CA PRO A 33 -18.70 7.62 0.34
C PRO A 33 -19.57 8.83 -0.02
N LYS A 34 -20.33 9.32 0.96
CA LYS A 34 -21.19 10.51 0.80
C LYS A 34 -20.46 11.82 1.14
N THR A 35 -19.24 11.73 1.62
CA THR A 35 -18.38 12.86 2.00
C THR A 35 -17.18 12.97 1.08
N PRO A 36 -16.56 14.15 0.91
CA PRO A 36 -15.32 14.30 0.17
C PRO A 36 -14.24 13.34 0.67
N VAL A 37 -13.67 12.56 -0.23
CA VAL A 37 -12.64 11.58 0.11
C VAL A 37 -11.24 12.07 -0.26
N ARG A 38 -10.24 11.61 0.47
CA ARG A 38 -8.82 11.75 0.10
C ARG A 38 -8.33 10.40 -0.38
N THR A 39 -8.15 10.25 -1.68
CA THR A 39 -7.60 9.04 -2.29
C THR A 39 -6.13 9.23 -2.62
N ARG A 40 -5.40 8.12 -2.73
CA ARG A 40 -3.97 8.16 -3.00
C ARG A 40 -3.56 7.07 -3.99
N PHE A 41 -2.81 7.48 -5.00
CA PHE A 41 -2.01 6.58 -5.82
C PHE A 41 -0.57 6.61 -5.31
N ALA A 42 0.00 5.45 -5.02
CA ALA A 42 1.32 5.33 -4.40
C ALA A 42 2.23 4.37 -5.19
N PRO A 43 2.68 4.75 -6.40
CA PRO A 43 3.53 3.91 -7.23
C PRO A 43 4.97 3.88 -6.70
N SER A 44 5.65 2.73 -6.89
CA SER A 44 7.09 2.62 -6.72
C SER A 44 7.78 2.80 -8.08
N PRO A 45 8.81 3.65 -8.22
CA PRO A 45 9.50 3.89 -9.49
C PRO A 45 10.52 2.77 -9.80
N THR A 46 10.06 1.52 -9.73
CA THR A 46 10.84 0.30 -9.99
C THR A 46 10.66 -0.23 -11.41
N GLY A 47 10.07 0.54 -12.29
CA GLY A 47 9.81 0.27 -13.69
C GLY A 47 8.87 1.31 -14.31
N LEU A 48 8.64 1.23 -15.60
CA LEU A 48 7.71 2.12 -16.28
C LEU A 48 6.28 1.85 -15.86
N LEU A 49 5.45 2.88 -15.83
CA LEU A 49 4.04 2.76 -15.46
C LEU A 49 3.30 1.93 -16.50
N HIS A 50 2.66 0.86 -16.07
CA HIS A 50 1.89 -0.01 -16.96
C HIS A 50 0.37 0.22 -16.79
N MET A 51 -0.41 -0.28 -17.73
CA MET A 51 -1.87 -0.09 -17.79
C MET A 51 -2.60 -0.50 -16.50
N GLY A 52 -2.14 -1.56 -15.82
CA GLY A 52 -2.72 -2.01 -14.54
C GLY A 52 -2.58 -0.97 -13.44
N SER A 53 -1.41 -0.36 -13.32
CA SER A 53 -1.15 0.71 -12.34
C SER A 53 -1.92 1.98 -12.71
N LEU A 54 -1.98 2.32 -13.99
CA LEU A 54 -2.75 3.46 -14.48
C LEU A 54 -4.24 3.32 -14.19
N ARG A 55 -4.80 2.12 -14.34
CA ARG A 55 -6.19 1.82 -13.96
C ARG A 55 -6.42 2.09 -12.47
N THR A 56 -5.49 1.72 -11.61
CA THR A 56 -5.59 1.99 -10.17
C THR A 56 -5.57 3.49 -9.90
N ALA A 57 -4.70 4.25 -10.56
CA ALA A 57 -4.68 5.71 -10.46
C ALA A 57 -6.01 6.31 -10.90
N LEU A 58 -6.56 5.87 -12.05
CA LEU A 58 -7.83 6.34 -12.58
C LEU A 58 -8.99 6.11 -11.60
N TYR A 59 -9.10 4.94 -10.98
CA TYR A 59 -10.18 4.67 -10.02
C TYR A 59 -10.10 5.58 -8.80
N ASN A 60 -8.89 5.78 -8.26
CA ASN A 60 -8.67 6.71 -7.16
C ASN A 60 -9.03 8.15 -7.56
N TYR A 61 -8.63 8.58 -8.74
CA TYR A 61 -8.92 9.89 -9.29
C TYR A 61 -10.43 10.13 -9.46
N LEU A 62 -11.11 9.17 -10.11
CA LEU A 62 -12.56 9.27 -10.34
C LEU A 62 -13.36 9.30 -9.03
N LEU A 63 -12.97 8.50 -8.03
CA LEU A 63 -13.63 8.52 -6.73
C LEU A 63 -13.45 9.87 -6.02
N ALA A 64 -12.22 10.43 -6.04
CA ALA A 64 -11.97 11.74 -5.48
C ALA A 64 -12.82 12.82 -6.20
N ARG A 65 -12.81 12.84 -7.53
CA ARG A 65 -13.56 13.83 -8.31
C ARG A 65 -15.07 13.70 -8.13
N ASN A 66 -15.60 12.47 -8.10
CA ASN A 66 -17.02 12.21 -7.90
C ASN A 66 -17.54 12.67 -6.53
N THR A 67 -16.70 12.66 -5.51
CA THR A 67 -17.07 13.06 -4.15
C THR A 67 -16.68 14.51 -3.80
N GLY A 68 -16.10 15.26 -4.74
CA GLY A 68 -15.56 16.60 -4.48
C GLY A 68 -14.34 16.57 -3.54
N GLY A 69 -13.65 15.45 -3.47
CA GLY A 69 -12.47 15.21 -2.63
C GLY A 69 -11.15 15.49 -3.34
N GLN A 70 -10.07 14.93 -2.80
CA GLN A 70 -8.69 15.14 -3.26
C GLN A 70 -8.04 13.84 -3.71
N PHE A 71 -7.29 13.91 -4.80
CA PHE A 71 -6.45 12.83 -5.31
C PHE A 71 -4.97 13.15 -5.09
N LEU A 72 -4.26 12.28 -4.40
CA LEU A 72 -2.87 12.45 -3.99
C LEU A 72 -1.95 11.49 -4.74
N LEU A 73 -0.75 11.97 -5.05
CA LEU A 73 0.35 11.13 -5.54
C LEU A 73 1.43 11.03 -4.47
N ARG A 74 1.87 9.81 -4.13
CA ARG A 74 3.01 9.57 -3.24
C ARG A 74 3.97 8.56 -3.84
N LEU A 75 5.22 8.96 -4.01
CA LEU A 75 6.25 8.05 -4.53
C LEU A 75 6.77 7.14 -3.43
N GLU A 76 6.70 5.84 -3.68
CA GLU A 76 7.19 4.78 -2.80
C GLU A 76 8.56 4.30 -3.30
N ASP A 77 9.59 5.10 -3.07
CA ASP A 77 10.96 4.90 -3.56
C ASP A 77 11.90 4.29 -2.50
N THR A 78 11.35 3.63 -1.49
CA THR A 78 12.12 3.07 -0.35
C THR A 78 13.07 1.95 -0.75
N ASP A 79 12.76 1.18 -1.80
CA ASP A 79 13.65 0.13 -2.30
C ASP A 79 14.62 0.69 -3.35
N GLN A 80 15.66 1.35 -2.86
CA GLN A 80 16.67 2.01 -3.67
C GLN A 80 17.39 1.07 -4.66
N LYS A 81 17.43 -0.25 -4.37
CA LYS A 81 18.08 -1.24 -5.24
C LYS A 81 17.29 -1.56 -6.50
N ARG A 82 15.97 -1.35 -6.46
CA ARG A 82 15.07 -1.60 -7.59
C ARG A 82 14.67 -0.36 -8.35
N LEU A 83 15.17 0.81 -7.98
CA LEU A 83 14.85 2.04 -8.71
C LEU A 83 15.36 1.96 -10.15
N VAL A 84 14.51 2.39 -11.09
CA VAL A 84 14.84 2.45 -12.51
C VAL A 84 14.99 3.92 -12.93
N PRO A 85 16.13 4.32 -13.52
CA PRO A 85 16.30 5.67 -14.02
C PRO A 85 15.17 6.08 -14.98
N GLY A 86 14.60 7.26 -14.78
CA GLY A 86 13.50 7.78 -15.60
C GLY A 86 12.11 7.24 -15.26
N ALA A 87 11.98 6.22 -14.38
CA ALA A 87 10.68 5.66 -14.02
C ALA A 87 9.79 6.65 -13.27
N GLU A 88 10.37 7.48 -12.42
CA GLU A 88 9.65 8.55 -11.73
C GLU A 88 9.07 9.56 -12.73
N GLN A 89 9.89 10.07 -13.66
CA GLN A 89 9.42 10.99 -14.69
C GLN A 89 8.34 10.35 -15.56
N ASN A 90 8.49 9.07 -15.88
CA ASN A 90 7.46 8.33 -16.63
C ASN A 90 6.12 8.25 -15.88
N ILE A 91 6.12 8.17 -14.55
CA ILE A 91 4.89 8.24 -13.76
C ILE A 91 4.19 9.58 -13.97
N TYR A 92 4.92 10.71 -13.85
CA TYR A 92 4.37 12.04 -14.04
C TYR A 92 3.83 12.25 -15.45
N ASP A 93 4.61 11.88 -16.44
CA ASP A 93 4.26 12.04 -17.87
C ASP A 93 3.04 11.19 -18.24
N SER A 94 2.96 9.96 -17.73
CA SER A 94 1.83 9.07 -17.98
C SER A 94 0.54 9.59 -17.35
N LEU A 95 0.59 10.08 -16.12
CA LEU A 95 -0.58 10.67 -15.46
C LEU A 95 -1.03 11.92 -16.20
N LYS A 96 -0.11 12.82 -16.55
CA LYS A 96 -0.39 14.02 -17.31
C LYS A 96 -0.98 13.72 -18.69
N TRP A 97 -0.41 12.74 -19.40
CA TRP A 97 -0.91 12.31 -20.71
C TRP A 97 -2.36 11.79 -20.64
N CYS A 98 -2.73 11.14 -19.54
CA CYS A 98 -4.08 10.65 -19.29
C CYS A 98 -5.04 11.71 -18.73
N GLY A 99 -4.59 12.94 -18.48
CA GLY A 99 -5.39 13.98 -17.84
C GLY A 99 -5.71 13.69 -16.36
N ILE A 100 -4.89 12.88 -15.71
CA ILE A 100 -5.03 12.55 -14.28
C ILE A 100 -4.13 13.51 -13.48
N GLU A 101 -4.73 14.59 -12.99
CA GLU A 101 -4.04 15.61 -12.20
C GLU A 101 -4.22 15.33 -10.71
N TYR A 102 -3.13 15.35 -9.94
CA TYR A 102 -3.16 15.20 -8.48
C TYR A 102 -3.20 16.57 -7.79
N ASP A 103 -3.92 16.64 -6.68
CA ASP A 103 -4.11 17.86 -5.90
C ASP A 103 -2.96 18.09 -4.92
N GLU A 104 -2.31 17.00 -4.47
CA GLU A 104 -1.13 17.00 -3.60
C GLU A 104 -0.17 15.89 -4.04
N GLY A 105 1.12 16.17 -4.01
CA GLY A 105 2.14 15.21 -4.44
C GLY A 105 3.49 15.89 -4.67
N PRO A 106 4.50 15.15 -5.16
CA PRO A 106 5.80 15.73 -5.44
C PRO A 106 5.71 16.98 -6.32
N GLY A 107 6.19 18.12 -5.80
CA GLY A 107 6.14 19.42 -6.47
C GLY A 107 4.78 20.12 -6.47
N VAL A 108 3.75 19.56 -5.83
CA VAL A 108 2.40 20.16 -5.78
C VAL A 108 1.85 20.13 -4.36
N ASN A 109 1.60 21.32 -3.77
CA ASN A 109 0.95 21.49 -2.47
C ASN A 109 1.56 20.64 -1.34
N GLU A 110 2.88 20.66 -1.21
CA GLU A 110 3.63 19.87 -0.21
C GLU A 110 3.61 20.47 1.20
N ASP A 111 3.22 21.72 1.37
CA ASP A 111 3.44 22.50 2.59
C ASP A 111 2.82 21.88 3.85
N LYS A 112 1.68 21.22 3.73
CA LYS A 112 0.93 20.76 4.90
C LYS A 112 1.28 19.33 5.34
N PHE A 113 1.44 18.41 4.40
CA PHE A 113 1.58 16.98 4.68
C PHE A 113 2.76 16.33 3.96
N GLY A 114 3.50 17.11 3.17
CA GLY A 114 4.70 16.65 2.48
C GLY A 114 5.87 16.30 3.41
N PRO A 115 7.00 15.95 2.83
CA PRO A 115 7.18 15.63 1.40
C PRO A 115 6.42 14.36 0.98
N TYR A 116 6.11 14.25 -0.31
CA TYR A 116 5.36 13.10 -0.86
C TYR A 116 6.25 12.04 -1.52
N ARG A 117 7.57 12.16 -1.42
CA ARG A 117 8.54 11.12 -1.72
C ARG A 117 8.94 10.43 -0.42
N GLN A 118 8.90 9.11 -0.36
CA GLN A 118 9.13 8.39 0.90
C GLN A 118 10.55 8.52 1.43
N SER A 119 11.56 8.53 0.55
CA SER A 119 12.97 8.73 0.97
C SER A 119 13.22 10.08 1.64
N ASP A 120 12.44 11.11 1.29
CA ASP A 120 12.59 12.46 1.86
C ASP A 120 11.94 12.60 3.25
N ARG A 121 11.27 11.55 3.76
CA ARG A 121 10.53 11.54 5.03
C ARG A 121 11.32 10.94 6.20
N THR A 122 12.60 10.71 6.05
CA THR A 122 13.43 9.98 7.03
C THR A 122 13.38 10.63 8.43
N GLU A 123 13.45 11.95 8.54
CA GLU A 123 13.38 12.64 9.83
C GLU A 123 12.03 12.46 10.53
N ILE A 124 10.94 12.52 9.74
CA ILE A 124 9.58 12.29 10.25
C ILE A 124 9.46 10.85 10.78
N TYR A 125 9.97 9.88 10.03
CA TYR A 125 9.95 8.49 10.47
C TYR A 125 10.79 8.25 11.71
N GLN A 126 11.97 8.84 11.81
CA GLN A 126 12.82 8.73 13.00
C GLN A 126 12.15 9.31 14.23
N HIS A 127 11.44 10.44 14.09
CA HIS A 127 10.69 11.03 15.18
C HIS A 127 9.62 10.06 15.72
N TYR A 128 8.77 9.50 14.85
CA TYR A 128 7.74 8.57 15.27
C TYR A 128 8.28 7.22 15.74
N ILE A 129 9.37 6.72 15.17
CA ILE A 129 10.06 5.52 15.64
C ILE A 129 10.51 5.69 17.09
N LYS A 130 11.10 6.84 17.46
CA LYS A 130 11.47 7.13 18.84
C LYS A 130 10.26 7.10 19.78
N GLN A 131 9.14 7.69 19.38
CA GLN A 131 7.91 7.66 20.18
C GLN A 131 7.41 6.22 20.38
N LEU A 132 7.40 5.40 19.32
CA LEU A 132 6.94 4.01 19.37
C LEU A 132 7.84 3.13 20.24
N LEU A 133 9.16 3.34 20.22
CA LEU A 133 10.10 2.66 21.11
C LEU A 133 9.87 3.08 22.57
N ASN A 134 9.76 4.37 22.86
CA ASN A 134 9.56 4.88 24.21
C ASN A 134 8.21 4.43 24.81
N SER A 135 7.18 4.31 23.99
CA SER A 135 5.86 3.84 24.41
C SER A 135 5.74 2.31 24.48
N GLY A 136 6.81 1.57 24.12
CA GLY A 136 6.82 0.12 24.13
C GLY A 136 6.00 -0.55 23.02
N HIS A 137 5.52 0.22 22.03
CA HIS A 137 4.78 -0.32 20.86
C HIS A 137 5.68 -0.84 19.74
N ALA A 138 6.97 -0.58 19.83
CA ALA A 138 7.99 -1.11 18.93
C ALA A 138 9.17 -1.66 19.72
N TYR A 139 10.03 -2.42 19.07
CA TYR A 139 11.24 -2.99 19.63
C TYR A 139 12.36 -3.06 18.59
N ARG A 140 13.60 -3.12 19.04
CA ARG A 140 14.78 -3.31 18.19
C ARG A 140 14.99 -4.78 17.89
N CYS A 141 15.20 -5.12 16.61
CA CYS A 141 15.47 -6.47 16.16
C CYS A 141 16.86 -6.51 15.53
N PHE A 142 17.74 -7.32 16.10
CA PHE A 142 19.14 -7.52 15.68
C PHE A 142 19.33 -8.80 14.85
N CYS A 143 18.25 -9.45 14.42
CA CYS A 143 18.33 -10.66 13.61
C CYS A 143 19.01 -10.38 12.26
N SER A 144 20.02 -11.18 11.91
CA SER A 144 20.65 -11.10 10.60
C SER A 144 19.70 -11.55 9.48
N LYS A 145 20.03 -11.17 8.25
CA LYS A 145 19.26 -11.58 7.07
C LYS A 145 19.27 -13.11 6.92
N GLU A 146 20.42 -13.74 7.13
CA GLU A 146 20.61 -15.20 7.01
C GLU A 146 19.71 -15.95 7.99
N ARG A 147 19.62 -15.46 9.26
CA ARG A 147 18.71 -16.02 10.25
C ARG A 147 17.25 -15.91 9.83
N LEU A 148 16.84 -14.74 9.35
CA LEU A 148 15.47 -14.51 8.92
C LEU A 148 15.10 -15.34 7.68
N ASP A 149 16.02 -15.48 6.73
CA ASP A 149 15.82 -16.31 5.53
C ASP A 149 15.76 -17.80 5.89
N GLY A 150 16.56 -18.25 6.86
CA GLY A 150 16.49 -19.60 7.41
C GLY A 150 15.15 -19.93 8.06
N LEU A 151 14.64 -19.02 8.91
CA LEU A 151 13.30 -19.15 9.52
C LEU A 151 12.20 -19.21 8.47
N ARG A 152 12.28 -18.37 7.43
CA ARG A 152 11.30 -18.34 6.34
C ARG A 152 11.32 -19.66 5.55
N SER A 153 12.49 -20.16 5.23
CA SER A 153 12.66 -21.44 4.51
C SER A 153 12.11 -22.61 5.32
N SER A 154 12.39 -22.66 6.62
CA SER A 154 11.84 -23.68 7.53
C SER A 154 10.33 -23.63 7.60
N ALA A 155 9.74 -22.43 7.70
CA ALA A 155 8.28 -22.24 7.73
C ALA A 155 7.59 -22.72 6.44
N GLN A 156 8.23 -22.55 5.29
CA GLN A 156 7.70 -23.03 4.00
C GLN A 156 7.74 -24.55 3.85
N GLN A 157 8.62 -25.24 4.59
CA GLN A 157 8.74 -26.70 4.59
C GLN A 157 7.74 -27.40 5.51
N LEU A 158 7.02 -26.65 6.36
CA LEU A 158 5.98 -27.19 7.23
C LEU A 158 4.78 -27.71 6.41
N GLN A 159 4.03 -28.64 6.98
CA GLN A 159 2.80 -29.15 6.40
C GLN A 159 1.63 -28.90 7.36
N PRO A 160 0.71 -27.96 7.04
CA PRO A 160 0.73 -27.08 5.87
C PRO A 160 1.79 -25.97 5.96
N PRO A 161 2.26 -25.45 4.82
CA PRO A 161 3.19 -24.33 4.82
C PRO A 161 2.59 -23.09 5.52
N THR A 162 3.43 -22.34 6.24
CA THR A 162 2.99 -21.12 6.89
C THR A 162 3.80 -19.90 6.42
N THR A 163 3.16 -18.75 6.36
CA THR A 163 3.81 -17.46 6.11
C THR A 163 4.32 -16.81 7.40
N ALA A 164 3.85 -17.26 8.56
CA ALA A 164 4.30 -16.80 9.86
C ALA A 164 5.64 -17.47 10.20
N SER A 165 6.73 -16.84 9.85
CA SER A 165 8.08 -17.42 9.98
C SER A 165 8.96 -16.74 11.03
N TYR A 166 8.56 -15.57 11.55
CA TYR A 166 9.37 -14.82 12.50
C TYR A 166 9.02 -15.18 13.95
N ASP A 167 9.99 -15.70 14.68
CA ASP A 167 9.86 -16.21 16.06
C ASP A 167 9.83 -15.11 17.14
N ARG A 168 9.97 -13.84 16.77
CA ARG A 168 9.99 -12.67 17.68
C ARG A 168 11.10 -12.70 18.74
N TYR A 169 12.17 -13.46 18.53
CA TYR A 169 13.27 -13.63 19.47
C TYR A 169 13.72 -12.31 20.15
N CYS A 170 13.85 -11.22 19.37
CA CYS A 170 14.33 -9.96 19.91
C CYS A 170 13.29 -9.20 20.77
N THR A 171 12.08 -9.72 20.97
CA THR A 171 11.13 -9.11 21.94
C THR A 171 11.47 -9.46 23.37
N GLU A 172 12.27 -10.50 23.57
CA GLU A 172 12.67 -11.03 24.90
C GLU A 172 14.03 -10.50 25.34
N LEU A 173 14.72 -9.69 24.52
CA LEU A 173 16.02 -9.10 24.91
C LEU A 173 15.83 -8.12 26.05
N THR A 174 16.75 -8.20 27.02
CA THR A 174 16.86 -7.26 28.13
C THR A 174 17.41 -5.90 27.67
N GLU A 175 17.21 -4.86 28.46
CA GLU A 175 17.76 -3.53 28.15
C GLU A 175 19.29 -3.55 28.08
N ASP A 176 19.95 -4.36 28.92
CA ASP A 176 21.42 -4.51 28.92
C ASP A 176 21.90 -5.17 27.62
N GLU A 177 21.24 -6.24 27.15
CA GLU A 177 21.56 -6.89 25.88
C GLU A 177 21.32 -5.97 24.68
N ILE A 178 20.27 -5.14 24.73
CA ILE A 178 20.01 -4.12 23.72
C ILE A 178 21.12 -3.08 23.70
N ALA A 179 21.53 -2.58 24.87
CA ALA A 179 22.60 -1.60 25.01
C ALA A 179 23.93 -2.16 24.49
N GLU A 180 24.28 -3.37 24.86
CA GLU A 180 25.50 -4.05 24.40
C GLU A 180 25.53 -4.22 22.88
N ASN A 181 24.40 -4.63 22.27
CA ASN A 181 24.30 -4.76 20.81
C ASN A 181 24.45 -3.41 20.09
N LEU A 182 23.91 -2.35 20.67
CA LEU A 182 24.05 -0.98 20.13
C LEU A 182 25.49 -0.47 20.25
N GLU A 183 26.16 -0.70 21.38
CA GLU A 183 27.58 -0.33 21.59
C GLU A 183 28.50 -1.08 20.63
N LYS A 184 28.21 -2.35 20.36
CA LYS A 184 28.92 -3.15 19.35
C LYS A 184 28.63 -2.73 17.92
N GLY A 185 27.71 -1.80 17.68
CA GLY A 185 27.31 -1.35 16.35
C GLY A 185 26.59 -2.42 15.54
N VAL A 186 25.93 -3.39 16.19
CA VAL A 186 25.16 -4.44 15.48
C VAL A 186 24.00 -3.79 14.73
N PRO A 187 23.87 -3.97 13.42
CA PRO A 187 22.76 -3.44 12.63
C PRO A 187 21.41 -3.88 13.19
N CYS A 188 20.49 -2.95 13.36
CA CYS A 188 19.15 -3.28 13.84
C CYS A 188 18.06 -2.68 12.97
N THR A 189 16.91 -3.33 12.98
CA THR A 189 15.65 -2.81 12.45
C THR A 189 14.67 -2.58 13.59
N VAL A 190 13.78 -1.59 13.44
CA VAL A 190 12.70 -1.38 14.40
C VAL A 190 11.44 -2.09 13.89
N ARG A 191 10.86 -2.93 14.74
CA ARG A 191 9.64 -3.66 14.44
C ARG A 191 8.50 -3.21 15.34
N LEU A 192 7.31 -3.10 14.80
CA LEU A 192 6.09 -2.89 15.58
C LEU A 192 5.74 -4.15 16.37
N LYS A 193 5.30 -3.99 17.61
CA LYS A 193 4.68 -5.08 18.37
C LYS A 193 3.27 -5.30 17.85
N ALA A 194 3.08 -6.36 17.06
CA ALA A 194 1.75 -6.72 16.60
C ALA A 194 0.86 -7.10 17.80
N PRO A 195 -0.37 -6.60 17.89
CA PRO A 195 -1.30 -6.99 18.94
C PRO A 195 -1.65 -8.47 18.82
N LYS A 196 -2.07 -9.10 19.94
CA LYS A 196 -2.52 -10.51 19.93
C LYS A 196 -3.77 -10.70 19.05
N LYS A 197 -4.60 -9.69 18.97
CA LYS A 197 -5.79 -9.66 18.11
C LYS A 197 -5.96 -8.26 17.54
N TYR A 198 -6.17 -8.15 16.22
CA TYR A 198 -6.57 -6.89 15.61
C TYR A 198 -8.04 -6.62 15.86
N PRO A 199 -8.46 -5.38 16.14
CA PRO A 199 -9.87 -5.07 16.17
C PRO A 199 -10.49 -5.32 14.79
N PRO A 200 -11.70 -5.88 14.73
CA PRO A 200 -12.41 -6.01 13.46
C PRO A 200 -12.69 -4.62 12.89
N PHE A 201 -12.64 -4.50 11.56
CA PHE A 201 -12.96 -3.25 10.88
C PHE A 201 -13.91 -3.50 9.71
N GLU A 202 -14.66 -2.47 9.33
CA GLU A 202 -15.56 -2.53 8.20
C GLU A 202 -14.84 -2.05 6.93
N ASP A 203 -14.64 -2.97 5.98
CA ASP A 203 -14.15 -2.65 4.65
C ASP A 203 -15.33 -2.28 3.74
N LEU A 204 -15.19 -1.23 2.93
CA LEU A 204 -16.28 -0.72 2.10
C LEU A 204 -16.75 -1.73 1.03
N LEU A 205 -15.85 -2.58 0.53
CA LEU A 205 -16.15 -3.58 -0.51
C LEU A 205 -16.46 -4.96 0.07
N HIS A 206 -15.71 -5.36 1.10
CA HIS A 206 -15.75 -6.71 1.67
C HIS A 206 -16.60 -6.80 2.94
N GLY A 207 -17.03 -5.67 3.51
CA GLY A 207 -17.79 -5.63 4.75
C GLY A 207 -16.91 -5.87 5.98
N GLN A 208 -17.47 -6.51 7.01
CA GLN A 208 -16.75 -6.78 8.25
C GLN A 208 -15.58 -7.74 8.02
N LEU A 209 -14.36 -7.28 8.29
CA LEU A 209 -13.15 -8.09 8.25
C LEU A 209 -12.63 -8.33 9.66
N ASP A 210 -12.42 -9.61 10.00
CA ASP A 210 -11.77 -10.06 11.22
C ASP A 210 -10.39 -10.63 10.86
N MET A 211 -9.34 -9.85 11.14
CA MET A 211 -7.97 -10.23 10.86
C MET A 211 -7.46 -11.14 11.98
N GLN A 212 -7.41 -12.43 11.73
CA GLN A 212 -6.74 -13.37 12.64
C GLN A 212 -5.22 -13.30 12.42
N ILE A 213 -4.49 -12.98 13.49
CA ILE A 213 -3.04 -13.12 13.49
C ILE A 213 -2.76 -14.61 13.67
N GLN A 214 -2.15 -15.25 12.68
CA GLN A 214 -1.56 -16.57 12.87
C GLN A 214 -0.30 -16.42 13.74
N ILE A 215 -0.49 -16.50 15.05
CA ILE A 215 0.62 -16.62 15.99
C ILE A 215 0.93 -18.11 16.03
N ASN A 216 1.99 -18.54 15.38
CA ASN A 216 2.54 -19.86 15.65
C ASN A 216 3.15 -19.80 17.05
N MET A 217 2.55 -20.57 17.97
CA MET A 217 3.18 -20.90 19.24
C MET A 217 4.34 -21.87 19.01
#